data_07fa44d339cc3da511a3e87de156407b
#
_entry.id   07fa44d339cc3da511a3e87de156407b
#
_cell.length_a   1.000
_cell.length_b   1.000
_cell.length_c   1.000
_cell.angle_alpha   90.00
_cell.angle_beta   90.00
_cell.angle_gamma   90.00
#
_symmetry.space_group_name_H-M   'P 1'
#
loop_
_entity.id
_entity.type
_entity.pdbx_description
1 polymer ?
#
loop_
_entity_poly.entity_id
_entity_poly.type
_entity_poly.pdbx_seq_one_letter_code
_entity_poly.pdbx_strand_id
1 'polypeptide(L)'
;MFPIQERKEVMDYTELKKLMSEQKVEMTAAERIKAYNEGKEVDHIPYTLQAPDPAMADIFGFTTSQFAKDFEVKSEVIRRRKEEFGLDSFNVGLGLRTIGVALGSKLGVPEHGIDYIEHHVLQDYADFDKLEVTDPYKNPVLAPILESAKRLKERFPDVSMTTSVPDVLSPSSEVLHIILLHLSSE
;
A
#
# COMPACT_ATOMS: atom_id res chain seq x y z
N MET A 1 31.97 12.17 18.18
CA MET A 1 31.33 13.34 17.58
C MET A 1 31.55 13.22 16.07
N PHE A 2 30.55 12.74 15.33
CA PHE A 2 30.66 12.60 13.87
C PHE A 2 30.51 13.99 13.26
N PRO A 3 31.36 14.39 12.28
CA PRO A 3 31.18 15.67 11.62
C PRO A 3 29.83 15.68 10.90
N ILE A 4 29.06 16.74 11.16
CA ILE A 4 27.85 17.04 10.40
C ILE A 4 28.34 17.34 8.97
N GLN A 5 28.15 16.38 8.06
CA GLN A 5 28.34 16.65 6.65
C GLN A 5 27.43 17.82 6.26
N GLU A 6 27.99 18.82 5.63
CA GLU A 6 27.22 19.91 5.02
C GLU A 6 26.09 19.29 4.21
N ARG A 7 24.85 19.73 4.49
CA ARG A 7 23.68 19.33 3.70
C ARG A 7 24.01 19.72 2.26
N LYS A 8 24.19 18.74 1.40
CA LYS A 8 24.09 18.97 -0.05
C LYS A 8 22.78 19.71 -0.29
N GLU A 9 22.83 20.77 -1.06
CA GLU A 9 21.63 21.51 -1.45
C GLU A 9 20.56 20.53 -1.86
N VAL A 10 19.38 20.62 -1.20
CA VAL A 10 18.24 19.79 -1.55
C VAL A 10 17.82 20.27 -2.93
N MET A 11 17.95 19.40 -3.92
CA MET A 11 17.53 19.67 -5.29
C MET A 11 16.09 20.19 -5.30
N ASP A 12 15.84 21.28 -6.00
CA ASP A 12 14.50 21.82 -6.15
C ASP A 12 13.58 20.78 -6.81
N TYR A 13 12.33 20.72 -6.35
CA TYR A 13 11.32 19.79 -6.88
C TYR A 13 11.16 19.91 -8.41
N THR A 14 11.25 21.14 -8.93
CA THR A 14 11.18 21.42 -10.38
C THR A 14 12.34 20.79 -11.14
N GLU A 15 13.54 20.89 -10.59
CA GLU A 15 14.76 20.31 -11.18
C GLU A 15 14.69 18.77 -11.11
N LEU A 16 14.25 18.21 -9.99
CA LEU A 16 14.06 16.77 -9.84
C LEU A 16 13.04 16.24 -10.86
N LYS A 17 11.89 16.92 -11.02
CA LYS A 17 10.85 16.55 -11.98
C LYS A 17 11.38 16.61 -13.43
N LYS A 18 12.21 17.59 -13.75
CA LYS A 18 12.87 17.70 -15.05
C LYS A 18 13.81 16.52 -15.29
N LEU A 19 14.69 16.20 -14.35
CA LEU A 19 15.60 15.06 -14.46
C LEU A 19 14.85 13.73 -14.63
N MET A 20 13.75 13.55 -13.90
CA MET A 20 12.90 12.37 -14.05
C MET A 20 12.24 12.29 -15.43
N SER A 21 11.81 13.43 -16.00
CA SER A 21 11.21 13.47 -17.34
C SER A 21 12.22 13.26 -18.48
N GLU A 22 13.47 13.54 -18.24
CA GLU A 22 14.58 13.33 -19.20
C GLU A 22 15.13 11.89 -19.17
N GLN A 23 14.73 11.09 -18.18
CA GLN A 23 15.15 9.71 -18.06
C GLN A 23 14.53 8.88 -19.19
N LYS A 24 15.33 8.19 -19.97
CA LYS A 24 14.86 7.27 -20.99
C LYS A 24 14.27 6.04 -20.30
N VAL A 25 12.98 5.85 -20.47
CA VAL A 25 12.27 4.66 -20.03
C VAL A 25 12.14 3.74 -21.23
N GLU A 26 12.93 2.67 -21.27
CA GLU A 26 12.99 1.71 -22.39
C GLU A 26 12.26 0.40 -22.05
N MET A 27 12.08 0.11 -20.76
CA MET A 27 11.46 -1.12 -20.27
C MET A 27 10.10 -0.82 -19.63
N THR A 28 9.16 -1.74 -19.79
CA THR A 28 7.95 -1.74 -18.95
C THR A 28 8.30 -2.09 -17.50
N ALA A 29 7.44 -1.71 -16.56
CA ALA A 29 7.61 -2.05 -15.14
C ALA A 29 7.82 -3.56 -14.91
N ALA A 30 7.04 -4.40 -15.60
CA ALA A 30 7.13 -5.86 -15.48
C ALA A 30 8.45 -6.41 -16.03
N GLU A 31 8.92 -5.92 -17.19
CA GLU A 31 10.20 -6.30 -17.77
C GLU A 31 11.37 -5.89 -16.88
N ARG A 32 11.33 -4.67 -16.35
CA ARG A 32 12.34 -4.12 -15.46
C ARG A 32 12.44 -4.91 -14.16
N ILE A 33 11.32 -5.16 -13.48
CA ILE A 33 11.28 -5.96 -12.24
C ILE A 33 11.82 -7.36 -12.50
N LYS A 34 11.43 -8.00 -13.60
CA LYS A 34 11.93 -9.33 -13.97
C LYS A 34 13.42 -9.31 -14.23
N ALA A 35 13.91 -8.40 -15.07
CA ALA A 35 15.33 -8.28 -15.40
C ALA A 35 16.18 -7.99 -14.16
N TYR A 36 15.72 -7.08 -13.29
CA TYR A 36 16.39 -6.76 -12.03
C TYR A 36 16.51 -7.99 -11.11
N ASN A 37 15.43 -8.75 -10.94
CA ASN A 37 15.44 -9.96 -10.12
C ASN A 37 16.33 -11.07 -10.69
N GLU A 38 16.54 -11.08 -12.01
CA GLU A 38 17.46 -11.98 -12.70
C GLU A 38 18.91 -11.47 -12.73
N GLY A 39 19.21 -10.33 -12.10
CA GLY A 39 20.53 -9.70 -12.10
C GLY A 39 20.98 -9.16 -13.46
N LYS A 40 20.03 -8.88 -14.35
CA LYS A 40 20.28 -8.30 -15.67
C LYS A 40 20.30 -6.76 -15.60
N GLU A 41 20.85 -6.16 -16.64
CA GLU A 41 20.86 -4.71 -16.81
C GLU A 41 19.44 -4.17 -17.00
N VAL A 42 19.14 -3.03 -16.38
CA VAL A 42 17.88 -2.32 -16.43
C VAL A 42 18.08 -0.85 -16.75
N ASP A 43 17.09 -0.21 -17.34
CA ASP A 43 17.12 1.22 -17.66
C ASP A 43 17.19 2.11 -16.39
N HIS A 44 16.54 1.68 -15.31
CA HIS A 44 16.71 2.23 -13.96
C HIS A 44 16.31 1.19 -12.90
N ILE A 45 16.74 1.37 -11.67
CA ILE A 45 16.37 0.49 -10.56
C ILE A 45 14.84 0.57 -10.34
N PRO A 46 14.13 -0.58 -10.26
CA PRO A 46 12.71 -0.60 -9.94
C PRO A 46 12.45 0.09 -8.61
N TYR A 47 11.45 0.95 -8.56
CA TYR A 47 11.11 1.66 -7.33
C TYR A 47 9.61 1.78 -7.13
N THR A 48 9.22 1.94 -5.88
CA THR A 48 7.86 2.29 -5.47
C THR A 48 7.89 3.43 -4.48
N LEU A 49 6.91 4.30 -4.53
CA LEU A 49 6.79 5.39 -3.59
C LEU A 49 6.09 4.91 -2.32
N GLN A 50 6.81 4.89 -1.22
CA GLN A 50 6.30 4.53 0.12
C GLN A 50 5.49 5.68 0.74
N ALA A 51 4.55 6.25 -0.02
CA ALA A 51 3.63 7.24 0.52
C ALA A 51 2.27 6.59 0.77
N PRO A 52 1.63 6.85 1.91
CA PRO A 52 0.25 6.39 2.14
C PRO A 52 -0.67 6.91 1.04
N ASP A 53 -1.47 6.02 0.46
CA ASP A 53 -2.40 6.40 -0.62
C ASP A 53 -3.38 7.52 -0.23
N PRO A 54 -3.90 7.59 1.02
CA PRO A 54 -4.68 8.73 1.46
C PRO A 54 -3.95 10.08 1.39
N ALA A 55 -2.64 10.10 1.71
CA ALA A 55 -1.85 11.33 1.59
C ALA A 55 -1.65 11.75 0.14
N MET A 56 -1.50 10.78 -0.77
CA MET A 56 -1.44 11.06 -2.21
C MET A 56 -2.78 11.56 -2.74
N ALA A 57 -3.90 11.06 -2.22
CA ALA A 57 -5.22 11.59 -2.56
C ALA A 57 -5.34 13.07 -2.22
N ASP A 58 -4.92 13.48 -1.03
CA ASP A 58 -4.90 14.89 -0.61
C ASP A 58 -4.05 15.77 -1.54
N ILE A 59 -2.85 15.31 -1.92
CA ILE A 59 -1.96 16.02 -2.86
C ILE A 59 -2.66 16.23 -4.21
N PHE A 60 -3.45 15.27 -4.65
CA PHE A 60 -4.19 15.34 -5.92
C PHE A 60 -5.57 16.01 -5.81
N GLY A 61 -5.91 16.55 -4.64
CA GLY A 61 -7.13 17.31 -4.41
C GLY A 61 -8.38 16.46 -4.11
N PHE A 62 -8.18 15.21 -3.70
CA PHE A 62 -9.24 14.31 -3.23
C PHE A 62 -9.19 14.15 -1.71
N THR A 63 -10.32 13.90 -1.08
CA THR A 63 -10.34 13.57 0.34
C THR A 63 -10.01 12.09 0.58
N THR A 64 -9.52 11.77 1.77
CA THR A 64 -9.29 10.38 2.21
C THR A 64 -10.60 9.56 2.13
N SER A 65 -11.73 10.17 2.48
CA SER A 65 -13.04 9.52 2.41
C SER A 65 -13.45 9.19 0.98
N GLN A 66 -13.17 10.10 0.01
CA GLN A 66 -13.41 9.83 -1.41
C GLN A 66 -12.52 8.67 -1.89
N PHE A 67 -11.22 8.73 -1.59
CA PHE A 67 -10.30 7.66 -1.95
C PHE A 67 -10.70 6.30 -1.38
N ALA A 68 -11.19 6.26 -0.15
CA ALA A 68 -11.60 5.01 0.49
C ALA A 68 -12.85 4.38 -0.13
N LYS A 69 -13.81 5.21 -0.60
CA LYS A 69 -15.14 4.77 -1.02
C LYS A 69 -15.34 4.72 -2.52
N ASP A 70 -14.62 5.53 -3.28
CA ASP A 70 -14.82 5.71 -4.71
C ASP A 70 -13.69 5.06 -5.51
N PHE A 71 -14.03 4.05 -6.29
CA PHE A 71 -13.09 3.34 -7.14
C PHE A 71 -12.48 4.25 -8.23
N GLU A 72 -13.26 5.19 -8.78
CA GLU A 72 -12.76 6.08 -9.83
C GLU A 72 -11.75 7.08 -9.27
N VAL A 73 -11.98 7.60 -8.06
CA VAL A 73 -11.00 8.43 -7.33
C VAL A 73 -9.73 7.62 -7.05
N LYS A 74 -9.86 6.39 -6.55
CA LYS A 74 -8.71 5.51 -6.31
C LYS A 74 -7.91 5.26 -7.58
N SER A 75 -8.60 4.95 -8.67
CA SER A 75 -8.00 4.71 -9.98
C SER A 75 -7.28 5.96 -10.52
N GLU A 76 -7.87 7.14 -10.35
CA GLU A 76 -7.28 8.41 -10.78
C GLU A 76 -6.02 8.76 -9.97
N VAL A 77 -6.03 8.53 -8.66
CA VAL A 77 -4.84 8.70 -7.81
C VAL A 77 -3.70 7.78 -8.28
N ILE A 78 -3.99 6.51 -8.57
CA ILE A 78 -3.00 5.55 -9.08
C ILE A 78 -2.48 6.00 -10.45
N ARG A 79 -3.36 6.42 -11.36
CA ARG A 79 -2.97 6.94 -12.68
C ARG A 79 -2.01 8.11 -12.56
N ARG A 80 -2.34 9.12 -11.74
CA ARG A 80 -1.47 10.30 -11.54
C ARG A 80 -0.15 9.92 -10.88
N ARG A 81 -0.15 9.03 -9.89
CA ARG A 81 1.10 8.53 -9.29
C ARG A 81 2.00 7.89 -10.32
N LYS A 82 1.43 7.07 -11.23
CA LYS A 82 2.17 6.46 -12.32
C LYS A 82 2.74 7.50 -13.28
N GLU A 83 1.92 8.46 -13.71
CA GLU A 83 2.33 9.48 -14.67
C GLU A 83 3.34 10.47 -14.10
N GLU A 84 3.16 10.91 -12.84
CA GLU A 84 4.02 11.92 -12.23
C GLU A 84 5.33 11.34 -11.67
N PHE A 85 5.31 10.09 -11.20
CA PHE A 85 6.44 9.48 -10.51
C PHE A 85 6.99 8.24 -11.20
N GLY A 86 6.41 7.78 -12.32
CA GLY A 86 6.91 6.65 -13.09
C GLY A 86 6.98 5.33 -12.32
N LEU A 87 6.01 5.06 -11.42
CA LEU A 87 6.07 3.93 -10.51
C LEU A 87 5.92 2.59 -11.21
N ASP A 88 6.75 1.62 -10.81
CA ASP A 88 6.74 0.26 -11.33
C ASP A 88 5.71 -0.64 -10.65
N SER A 89 5.33 -0.32 -9.41
CA SER A 89 4.38 -1.13 -8.66
C SER A 89 3.49 -0.29 -7.75
N PHE A 90 2.29 -0.80 -7.48
CA PHE A 90 1.38 -0.26 -6.47
C PHE A 90 1.08 -1.31 -5.42
N ASN A 91 1.08 -0.89 -4.17
CA ASN A 91 0.53 -1.67 -3.11
C ASN A 91 -0.99 -1.42 -3.06
N VAL A 92 -1.78 -2.38 -3.52
CA VAL A 92 -3.24 -2.39 -3.34
C VAL A 92 -3.59 -2.88 -1.95
N GLY A 93 -2.62 -2.77 -1.07
CA GLY A 93 -2.64 -3.32 0.26
C GLY A 93 -3.74 -2.76 1.11
N LEU A 94 -4.09 -3.60 1.96
CA LEU A 94 -5.03 -3.43 3.02
C LEU A 94 -4.43 -2.57 4.14
N GLY A 95 -3.17 -2.18 4.02
CA GLY A 95 -2.43 -1.55 5.09
C GLY A 95 -2.37 -2.44 6.34
N LEU A 96 -1.69 -2.00 7.36
CA LEU A 96 -1.51 -2.72 8.62
C LEU A 96 -2.83 -2.95 9.39
N ARG A 97 -3.89 -2.21 9.08
CA ARG A 97 -5.15 -2.18 9.85
C ARG A 97 -6.22 -3.12 9.34
N THR A 98 -6.12 -3.58 8.10
CA THR A 98 -7.24 -4.21 7.43
C THR A 98 -7.61 -5.57 8.01
N ILE A 99 -6.62 -6.35 8.41
CA ILE A 99 -6.91 -7.64 9.07
C ILE A 99 -7.67 -7.40 10.38
N GLY A 100 -7.21 -6.44 11.21
CA GLY A 100 -7.92 -6.08 12.43
C GLY A 100 -9.36 -5.62 12.17
N VAL A 101 -9.58 -4.83 11.11
CA VAL A 101 -10.92 -4.38 10.71
C VAL A 101 -11.75 -5.53 10.17
N ALA A 102 -11.17 -6.43 9.38
CA ALA A 102 -11.85 -7.63 8.87
C ALA A 102 -12.29 -8.58 9.99
N LEU A 103 -11.57 -8.57 11.12
CA LEU A 103 -11.89 -9.34 12.32
C LEU A 103 -12.82 -8.60 13.30
N GLY A 104 -13.19 -7.35 13.03
CA GLY A 104 -14.18 -6.61 13.81
C GLY A 104 -13.70 -5.31 14.47
N SER A 105 -12.43 -4.91 14.30
CA SER A 105 -11.99 -3.60 14.73
C SER A 105 -12.69 -2.50 13.94
N LYS A 106 -12.96 -1.36 14.56
CA LYS A 106 -13.62 -0.23 13.95
C LYS A 106 -12.59 0.74 13.34
N LEU A 107 -12.72 1.01 12.05
CA LEU A 107 -11.88 1.95 11.32
C LEU A 107 -12.48 3.36 11.37
N GLY A 108 -11.70 4.33 11.81
CA GLY A 108 -11.97 5.76 11.64
C GLY A 108 -11.34 6.24 10.33
N VAL A 109 -12.15 6.87 9.47
CA VAL A 109 -11.69 7.45 8.21
C VAL A 109 -11.95 8.96 8.29
N PRO A 110 -10.91 9.77 8.55
CA PRO A 110 -11.05 11.22 8.58
C PRO A 110 -11.32 11.77 7.19
N GLU A 111 -11.75 13.01 7.09
CA GLU A 111 -11.90 13.68 5.79
C GLU A 111 -10.53 13.87 5.12
N HIS A 112 -9.53 14.26 5.90
CA HIS A 112 -8.14 14.43 5.46
C HIS A 112 -7.19 13.65 6.38
N GLY A 113 -6.07 13.18 5.83
CA GLY A 113 -5.03 12.48 6.58
C GLY A 113 -5.13 10.96 6.50
N ILE A 114 -4.66 10.27 7.52
CA ILE A 114 -4.51 8.81 7.53
C ILE A 114 -5.62 8.18 8.37
N ASP A 115 -6.21 7.10 7.87
CA ASP A 115 -7.16 6.26 8.61
C ASP A 115 -6.51 5.65 9.88
N TYR A 116 -7.32 5.38 10.89
CA TYR A 116 -6.86 4.88 12.19
C TYR A 116 -7.86 3.87 12.78
N ILE A 117 -7.40 3.06 13.73
CA ILE A 117 -8.30 2.19 14.48
C ILE A 117 -8.94 3.00 15.61
N GLU A 118 -10.24 3.18 15.53
CA GLU A 118 -11.06 3.86 16.53
C GLU A 118 -11.37 2.93 17.71
N HIS A 119 -11.54 1.63 17.43
CA HIS A 119 -11.79 0.61 18.45
C HIS A 119 -11.20 -0.73 18.01
N HIS A 120 -10.34 -1.30 18.85
CA HIS A 120 -9.75 -2.61 18.58
C HIS A 120 -10.73 -3.73 18.92
N VAL A 121 -10.77 -4.79 18.09
CA VAL A 121 -11.60 -5.98 18.34
C VAL A 121 -11.12 -6.73 19.59
N LEU A 122 -9.82 -6.76 19.85
CA LEU A 122 -9.25 -7.35 21.04
C LEU A 122 -9.00 -6.26 22.10
N GLN A 123 -9.63 -6.40 23.26
CA GLN A 123 -9.41 -5.57 24.43
C GLN A 123 -8.63 -6.34 25.51
N ASP A 124 -8.71 -7.66 25.49
CA ASP A 124 -8.07 -8.59 26.43
C ASP A 124 -7.65 -9.86 25.67
N TYR A 125 -6.72 -10.65 26.22
CA TYR A 125 -6.33 -11.96 25.70
C TYR A 125 -7.52 -12.94 25.62
N ALA A 126 -8.49 -12.84 26.53
CA ALA A 126 -9.70 -13.66 26.51
C ALA A 126 -10.61 -13.39 25.31
N ASP A 127 -10.43 -12.28 24.60
CA ASP A 127 -11.18 -11.97 23.39
C ASP A 127 -10.67 -12.76 22.18
N PHE A 128 -9.46 -13.32 22.29
CA PHE A 128 -8.86 -14.10 21.19
C PHE A 128 -9.72 -15.30 20.81
N ASP A 129 -10.22 -16.05 21.78
CA ASP A 129 -11.08 -17.22 21.56
C ASP A 129 -12.42 -16.89 20.87
N LYS A 130 -12.76 -15.60 20.76
CA LYS A 130 -13.98 -15.13 20.08
C LYS A 130 -13.73 -14.80 18.60
N LEU A 131 -12.48 -14.79 18.17
CA LEU A 131 -12.15 -14.52 16.78
C LEU A 131 -12.49 -15.72 15.89
N GLU A 132 -13.12 -15.44 14.77
CA GLU A 132 -13.44 -16.46 13.78
C GLU A 132 -12.56 -16.27 12.53
N VAL A 133 -12.05 -17.37 11.98
CA VAL A 133 -11.38 -17.36 10.68
C VAL A 133 -12.42 -17.00 9.62
N THR A 134 -12.15 -15.96 8.86
CA THR A 134 -13.09 -15.45 7.86
C THR A 134 -12.64 -15.80 6.45
N ASP A 135 -13.60 -16.21 5.61
CA ASP A 135 -13.38 -16.36 4.18
C ASP A 135 -13.18 -14.96 3.55
N PRO A 136 -12.00 -14.64 2.97
CA PRO A 136 -11.74 -13.32 2.44
C PRO A 136 -12.68 -12.90 1.31
N TYR A 137 -13.24 -13.85 0.57
CA TYR A 137 -14.20 -13.58 -0.51
C TYR A 137 -15.62 -13.28 -0.01
N LYS A 138 -15.92 -13.61 1.23
CA LYS A 138 -17.23 -13.36 1.87
C LYS A 138 -17.16 -12.28 2.94
N ASN A 139 -15.96 -11.94 3.40
CA ASN A 139 -15.79 -10.92 4.43
C ASN A 139 -16.17 -9.54 3.86
N PRO A 140 -17.03 -8.76 4.55
CA PRO A 140 -17.52 -7.47 4.04
C PRO A 140 -16.42 -6.40 3.89
N VAL A 141 -15.26 -6.59 4.52
CA VAL A 141 -14.11 -5.70 4.41
C VAL A 141 -13.15 -6.16 3.32
N LEU A 142 -12.84 -7.46 3.27
CA LEU A 142 -11.83 -8.01 2.37
C LEU A 142 -12.36 -8.17 0.94
N ALA A 143 -13.60 -8.63 0.76
CA ALA A 143 -14.15 -8.89 -0.56
C ALA A 143 -14.16 -7.65 -1.47
N PRO A 144 -14.60 -6.45 -1.03
CA PRO A 144 -14.52 -5.23 -1.85
C PRO A 144 -13.08 -4.83 -2.21
N ILE A 145 -12.12 -5.13 -1.34
CA ILE A 145 -10.70 -4.82 -1.58
C ILE A 145 -10.15 -5.74 -2.67
N LEU A 146 -10.43 -7.03 -2.59
CA LEU A 146 -10.04 -8.00 -3.62
C LEU A 146 -10.65 -7.65 -4.98
N GLU A 147 -11.93 -7.27 -5.01
CA GLU A 147 -12.60 -6.82 -6.22
C GLU A 147 -11.97 -5.53 -6.78
N SER A 148 -11.66 -4.56 -5.90
CA SER A 148 -10.98 -3.33 -6.28
C SER A 148 -9.59 -3.62 -6.87
N ALA A 149 -8.82 -4.53 -6.24
CA ALA A 149 -7.51 -4.95 -6.73
C ALA A 149 -7.59 -5.58 -8.13
N LYS A 150 -8.57 -6.46 -8.36
CA LYS A 150 -8.82 -7.07 -9.67
C LYS A 150 -9.12 -6.02 -10.74
N ARG A 151 -10.06 -5.11 -10.47
CA ARG A 151 -10.43 -4.02 -11.37
C ARG A 151 -9.25 -3.08 -11.67
N LEU A 152 -8.41 -2.78 -10.67
CA LEU A 152 -7.20 -1.98 -10.87
C LEU A 152 -6.19 -2.71 -11.75
N LYS A 153 -6.01 -4.01 -11.58
CA LYS A 153 -5.12 -4.81 -12.43
C LYS A 153 -5.61 -4.86 -13.89
N GLU A 154 -6.92 -4.94 -14.10
CA GLU A 154 -7.51 -4.86 -15.44
C GLU A 154 -7.29 -3.47 -16.09
N ARG A 155 -7.38 -2.39 -15.30
CA ARG A 155 -7.19 -1.01 -15.78
C ARG A 155 -5.71 -0.65 -16.01
N PHE A 156 -4.80 -1.23 -15.22
CA PHE A 156 -3.35 -0.99 -15.29
C PHE A 156 -2.59 -2.31 -15.46
N PRO A 157 -2.70 -2.97 -16.62
CA PRO A 157 -2.13 -4.30 -16.83
C PRO A 157 -0.60 -4.32 -16.82
N ASP A 158 0.02 -3.19 -17.15
CA ASP A 158 1.46 -2.96 -17.21
C ASP A 158 2.10 -2.65 -15.84
N VAL A 159 1.29 -2.42 -14.80
CA VAL A 159 1.77 -2.13 -13.45
C VAL A 159 1.72 -3.39 -12.59
N SER A 160 2.78 -3.64 -11.83
CA SER A 160 2.79 -4.71 -10.84
C SER A 160 1.90 -4.33 -9.66
N MET A 161 0.92 -5.18 -9.34
CA MET A 161 0.10 -5.02 -8.14
C MET A 161 0.64 -5.92 -7.05
N THR A 162 1.00 -5.32 -5.92
CA THR A 162 1.48 -6.02 -4.75
C THR A 162 0.51 -5.85 -3.59
N THR A 163 0.46 -6.80 -2.70
CA THR A 163 -0.20 -6.64 -1.41
C THR A 163 0.78 -6.98 -0.30
N SER A 164 0.77 -6.19 0.76
CA SER A 164 1.54 -6.48 1.96
C SER A 164 0.62 -7.04 3.02
N VAL A 165 1.03 -8.15 3.59
CA VAL A 165 0.46 -8.67 4.82
C VAL A 165 1.31 -8.13 5.97
N PRO A 166 0.73 -7.60 7.06
CA PRO A 166 1.50 -7.14 8.20
C PRO A 166 2.45 -8.25 8.69
N ASP A 167 3.71 -7.89 8.89
CA ASP A 167 4.70 -8.82 9.43
C ASP A 167 4.38 -9.17 10.89
N VAL A 168 4.81 -10.36 11.29
CA VAL A 168 4.68 -10.91 12.65
C VAL A 168 5.31 -10.02 13.73
N LEU A 169 6.23 -9.14 13.32
CA LEU A 169 6.94 -8.21 14.21
C LEU A 169 6.28 -6.82 14.34
N SER A 170 5.22 -6.54 13.60
CA SER A 170 4.48 -5.29 13.73
C SER A 170 3.55 -5.33 14.96
N PRO A 171 3.36 -4.23 15.71
CA PRO A 171 2.40 -4.19 16.83
C PRO A 171 0.97 -4.57 16.45
N SER A 172 0.62 -4.46 15.17
CA SER A 172 -0.65 -4.96 14.61
C SER A 172 -0.60 -6.45 14.26
N SER A 173 0.55 -7.09 14.34
CA SER A 173 0.79 -8.49 13.99
C SER A 173 0.46 -9.46 15.11
N GLU A 174 0.23 -9.00 16.34
CA GLU A 174 -0.14 -9.86 17.45
C GLU A 174 -1.35 -10.75 17.10
N VAL A 175 -2.33 -10.18 16.41
CA VAL A 175 -3.50 -10.92 15.94
C VAL A 175 -3.13 -11.95 14.86
N LEU A 176 -2.24 -11.61 13.92
CA LEU A 176 -1.84 -12.50 12.84
C LEU A 176 -0.90 -13.60 13.32
N HIS A 177 0.02 -13.29 14.24
CA HIS A 177 0.92 -14.26 14.87
C HIS A 177 0.13 -15.34 15.60
N ILE A 178 -0.88 -14.96 16.33
CA ILE A 178 -1.76 -15.84 17.08
C ILE A 178 -2.59 -16.72 16.12
N ILE A 179 -3.10 -16.17 15.03
CA ILE A 179 -3.83 -16.94 13.99
C ILE A 179 -2.91 -17.95 13.32
N LEU A 180 -1.68 -17.56 12.93
CA LEU A 180 -0.73 -18.45 12.28
C LEU A 180 -0.22 -19.57 13.21
N LEU A 181 -0.02 -19.28 14.51
CA LEU A 181 0.34 -20.30 15.49
C LEU A 181 -0.77 -21.33 15.69
N HIS A 182 -2.02 -20.89 15.67
CA HIS A 182 -3.17 -21.78 15.79
C HIS A 182 -3.32 -22.70 14.56
N LEU A 183 -3.15 -22.16 13.36
CA LEU A 183 -3.19 -22.93 12.10
C LEU A 183 -2.00 -23.90 11.93
N SER A 184 -0.88 -23.66 12.61
CA SER A 184 0.28 -24.55 12.56
C SER A 184 0.27 -25.66 13.62
N SER A 185 -0.71 -25.65 14.51
CA SER A 185 -0.88 -26.65 15.58
C SER A 185 -1.94 -27.73 15.27
N GLU A 186 -2.58 -27.67 14.12
CA GLU A 186 -3.43 -28.71 13.54
C GLU A 186 -2.68 -29.47 12.43
#